data_b2afbf6b9ff413c60cf98ce7ad1334b3
#
_entry.id   b2afbf6b9ff413c60cf98ce7ad1334b3
#
_cell.length_a   1.000
_cell.length_b   1.000
_cell.length_c   1.000
_cell.angle_alpha   90.00
_cell.angle_beta   90.00
_cell.angle_gamma   90.00
#
_symmetry.space_group_name_H-M   'P 1'
#
loop_
_entity.id
_entity.type
_entity.pdbx_description
1 polymer ?
#
loop_
_entity_poly.entity_id
_entity_poly.type
_entity_poly.pdbx_seq_one_letter_code
_entity_poly.pdbx_strand_id
1 'polypeptide(L)'
;ELRDKTNPVKTLFVAYGGGINARGMEIFDAMAVAGSCPGGDANSPDCEPTIVADTPESLKTQLTAKIRQILAERLSFTAPSITATVQEGGSLYQAQFAYEQFGEWQGTILRKTLNADGTVIHEMDEPGNWDASVEIRKQASPADAADTRNLWSAIPGSPYIGNWDNFNTDNSDDITELFELFGFNIADYHNATSYCANNGYVGDNGTSDDLLGLINFMKGTDYFDYDGDCDVTEVRSHVLGDIYHSQLIEVGPPDASIDFTGTNEEAYYRATNNYQSFMQKHASRRNVIYAGANSGVLHAFNAETGKEEWGFIPPFIAGLLPSLMNADLSGKIDSKKGGTNAIFGVDGSPVVHDVFMKGLTIDGQIEDGKSWHTLLFVPYGRGGAGFSVLDVT
;
A
#
# COMPACT_ATOMS: atom_id res chain seq x y z
N GLU A 1 0.66 11.98 -34.91
CA GLU A 1 -0.69 11.40 -35.01
C GLU A 1 -0.96 10.31 -33.96
N LEU A 2 0.00 9.39 -33.68
CA LEU A 2 -0.17 8.35 -32.66
C LEU A 2 -0.08 8.92 -31.24
N ARG A 3 0.68 9.99 -31.04
CA ARG A 3 0.87 10.65 -29.77
C ARG A 3 -0.37 11.41 -29.28
N ASP A 4 -1.20 11.87 -30.21
CA ASP A 4 -2.38 12.71 -29.94
C ASP A 4 -3.70 11.89 -29.85
N LYS A 5 -3.60 10.58 -29.68
CA LYS A 5 -4.74 9.69 -29.49
C LYS A 5 -5.13 9.59 -28.01
N THR A 6 -6.33 9.12 -27.74
CA THR A 6 -6.83 8.82 -26.39
C THR A 6 -5.90 7.86 -25.61
N ASN A 7 -5.24 6.96 -26.34
CA ASN A 7 -4.15 6.13 -25.80
C ASN A 7 -2.86 6.46 -26.56
N PRO A 8 -2.11 7.47 -26.13
CA PRO A 8 -0.93 7.93 -26.86
C PRO A 8 0.18 6.90 -26.89
N VAL A 9 0.75 6.69 -28.09
CA VAL A 9 1.95 5.88 -28.27
C VAL A 9 3.17 6.80 -28.27
N LYS A 10 4.03 6.64 -27.28
CA LYS A 10 5.30 7.35 -27.18
C LYS A 10 6.37 6.58 -27.98
N THR A 11 7.02 7.26 -28.91
CA THR A 11 8.08 6.66 -29.74
C THR A 11 9.43 7.18 -29.29
N LEU A 12 10.35 6.27 -28.97
CA LEU A 12 11.72 6.60 -28.59
C LEU A 12 12.65 6.45 -29.78
N PHE A 13 13.56 7.38 -29.96
CA PHE A 13 14.55 7.36 -31.05
C PHE A 13 15.94 7.14 -30.50
N VAL A 14 16.69 6.27 -31.16
CA VAL A 14 18.05 5.91 -30.76
C VAL A 14 18.98 6.22 -31.96
N ALA A 15 19.89 7.14 -31.75
CA ALA A 15 20.99 7.43 -32.66
C ALA A 15 22.20 6.59 -32.22
N TYR A 16 22.49 5.53 -32.95
CA TYR A 16 23.60 4.61 -32.66
C TYR A 16 24.74 4.70 -33.66
N GLY A 17 25.95 4.93 -33.13
CA GLY A 17 27.20 4.94 -33.92
C GLY A 17 27.87 6.33 -33.97
N GLY A 18 29.19 6.37 -33.89
CA GLY A 18 30.01 7.58 -33.85
C GLY A 18 30.12 8.40 -35.12
N GLY A 19 29.33 8.11 -36.16
CA GLY A 19 29.40 8.77 -37.47
C GLY A 19 28.22 9.67 -37.83
N ILE A 20 27.30 9.94 -36.88
CA ILE A 20 26.14 10.77 -37.15
C ILE A 20 26.56 12.25 -37.11
N ASN A 21 26.44 12.92 -38.26
CA ASN A 21 26.78 14.33 -38.38
C ASN A 21 25.66 15.24 -37.76
N ALA A 22 25.96 16.52 -37.63
CA ALA A 22 25.04 17.50 -37.00
C ALA A 22 23.64 17.49 -37.65
N ARG A 23 23.58 17.40 -38.98
CA ARG A 23 22.30 17.36 -39.71
C ARG A 23 21.53 16.05 -39.47
N GLY A 24 22.23 14.95 -39.27
CA GLY A 24 21.62 13.67 -38.88
C GLY A 24 21.01 13.77 -37.48
N MET A 25 21.69 14.42 -36.52
CA MET A 25 21.18 14.62 -35.21
C MET A 25 19.95 15.55 -35.20
N GLU A 26 19.94 16.63 -35.95
CA GLU A 26 18.74 17.49 -36.11
C GLU A 26 17.50 16.70 -36.58
N ILE A 27 17.70 15.73 -37.46
CA ILE A 27 16.63 14.86 -37.95
C ILE A 27 16.14 13.94 -36.83
N PHE A 28 17.06 13.29 -36.10
CA PHE A 28 16.68 12.42 -34.96
C PHE A 28 15.94 13.22 -33.86
N ASP A 29 16.41 14.43 -33.54
CA ASP A 29 15.76 15.28 -32.54
C ASP A 29 14.38 15.73 -33.00
N ALA A 30 14.23 16.09 -34.28
CA ALA A 30 12.91 16.41 -34.84
C ALA A 30 11.94 15.21 -34.79
N MET A 31 12.46 14.00 -35.05
CA MET A 31 11.68 12.76 -34.94
C MET A 31 11.33 12.45 -33.47
N ALA A 32 12.26 12.69 -32.55
CA ALA A 32 12.03 12.51 -31.12
C ALA A 32 10.92 13.45 -30.63
N VAL A 33 10.96 14.72 -30.99
CA VAL A 33 9.91 15.70 -30.69
C VAL A 33 8.55 15.25 -31.26
N ALA A 34 8.52 14.85 -32.52
CA ALA A 34 7.27 14.42 -33.16
C ALA A 34 6.70 13.11 -32.56
N GLY A 35 7.58 12.22 -32.07
CA GLY A 35 7.19 10.90 -31.55
C GLY A 35 6.92 10.85 -30.03
N SER A 36 7.48 11.77 -29.27
CA SER A 36 7.39 11.72 -27.81
C SER A 36 6.74 12.95 -27.16
N CYS A 37 6.89 14.14 -27.76
CA CYS A 37 6.46 15.37 -27.14
C CYS A 37 4.94 15.63 -27.37
N PRO A 38 4.17 15.94 -26.29
CA PRO A 38 2.77 16.32 -26.44
C PRO A 38 2.60 17.55 -27.33
N GLY A 39 1.72 17.47 -28.33
CA GLY A 39 1.47 18.57 -29.26
C GLY A 39 2.67 19.04 -30.09
N GLY A 40 3.80 18.29 -30.06
CA GLY A 40 5.05 18.67 -30.72
C GLY A 40 5.83 19.77 -29.98
N ASP A 41 5.53 20.03 -28.72
CA ASP A 41 6.25 21.03 -27.92
C ASP A 41 7.52 20.40 -27.33
N ALA A 42 8.68 20.78 -27.89
CA ALA A 42 9.99 20.33 -27.45
C ALA A 42 10.37 20.72 -25.99
N ASN A 43 9.66 21.68 -25.39
CA ASN A 43 9.91 22.13 -24.02
C ASN A 43 9.00 21.43 -23.00
N SER A 44 8.10 20.54 -23.45
CA SER A 44 7.27 19.78 -22.53
C SER A 44 8.12 18.86 -21.65
N PRO A 45 7.86 18.78 -20.33
CA PRO A 45 8.57 17.86 -19.42
C PRO A 45 8.36 16.39 -19.81
N ASP A 46 7.31 16.08 -20.56
CA ASP A 46 7.00 14.72 -21.04
C ASP A 46 7.73 14.34 -22.33
N CYS A 47 8.56 15.22 -22.86
CA CYS A 47 9.40 14.95 -24.02
C CYS A 47 10.51 13.97 -23.71
N GLU A 48 10.77 13.08 -24.67
CA GLU A 48 11.92 12.17 -24.62
C GLU A 48 12.96 12.61 -25.64
N PRO A 49 14.16 12.99 -25.20
CA PRO A 49 15.23 13.33 -26.12
C PRO A 49 15.73 12.11 -26.91
N THR A 50 16.42 12.36 -28.02
CA THR A 50 17.11 11.30 -28.76
C THR A 50 18.14 10.62 -27.85
N ILE A 51 18.08 9.31 -27.75
CA ILE A 51 19.11 8.51 -27.07
C ILE A 51 20.33 8.41 -28.00
N VAL A 52 21.47 8.96 -27.59
CA VAL A 52 22.72 8.92 -28.38
C VAL A 52 23.67 7.91 -27.75
N ALA A 53 24.12 6.94 -28.53
CA ALA A 53 25.06 5.91 -28.08
C ALA A 53 26.11 5.61 -29.13
N ASP A 54 27.37 5.77 -28.78
CA ASP A 54 28.51 5.54 -29.69
C ASP A 54 29.08 4.13 -29.56
N THR A 55 28.81 3.44 -28.44
CA THR A 55 29.29 2.10 -28.15
C THR A 55 28.17 1.16 -27.74
N PRO A 56 28.33 -0.18 -27.87
CA PRO A 56 27.35 -1.14 -27.38
C PRO A 56 27.08 -1.02 -25.89
N GLU A 57 28.11 -0.71 -25.09
CA GLU A 57 28.00 -0.53 -23.63
C GLU A 57 27.19 0.71 -23.29
N SER A 58 27.43 1.82 -23.99
CA SER A 58 26.65 3.05 -23.82
C SER A 58 25.19 2.82 -24.21
N LEU A 59 24.95 2.13 -25.35
CA LEU A 59 23.60 1.78 -25.77
C LEU A 59 22.88 0.92 -24.73
N LYS A 60 23.53 -0.13 -24.24
CA LYS A 60 22.99 -1.01 -23.20
C LYS A 60 22.62 -0.21 -21.94
N THR A 61 23.53 0.65 -21.49
CA THR A 61 23.32 1.45 -20.27
C THR A 61 22.12 2.38 -20.43
N GLN A 62 22.06 3.14 -21.53
CA GLN A 62 20.98 4.11 -21.75
C GLN A 62 19.62 3.44 -22.01
N LEU A 63 19.58 2.35 -22.79
CA LEU A 63 18.34 1.60 -22.99
C LEU A 63 17.87 0.94 -21.69
N THR A 64 18.79 0.40 -20.89
CA THR A 64 18.42 -0.19 -19.59
C THR A 64 17.86 0.86 -18.65
N ALA A 65 18.48 2.04 -18.58
CA ALA A 65 17.97 3.16 -17.77
C ALA A 65 16.56 3.58 -18.24
N LYS A 66 16.35 3.64 -19.56
CA LYS A 66 15.06 4.02 -20.13
C LYS A 66 13.97 2.98 -19.91
N ILE A 67 14.31 1.70 -20.06
CA ILE A 67 13.37 0.60 -19.73
C ILE A 67 13.01 0.63 -18.24
N ARG A 68 13.97 0.89 -17.37
CA ARG A 68 13.71 1.06 -15.93
C ARG A 68 12.77 2.22 -15.66
N GLN A 69 12.97 3.36 -16.32
CA GLN A 69 12.08 4.51 -16.19
C GLN A 69 10.66 4.17 -16.64
N ILE A 70 10.49 3.45 -17.75
CA ILE A 70 9.17 3.01 -18.23
C ILE A 70 8.55 2.00 -17.26
N LEU A 71 9.34 1.08 -16.70
CA LEU A 71 8.87 0.09 -15.74
C LEU A 71 8.58 0.70 -14.35
N ALA A 72 9.16 1.87 -14.05
CA ALA A 72 8.85 2.63 -12.84
C ALA A 72 7.52 3.41 -12.94
N GLU A 73 6.86 3.42 -14.10
CA GLU A 73 5.49 3.91 -14.19
C GLU A 73 4.58 3.03 -13.35
N ARG A 74 3.66 3.67 -12.61
CA ARG A 74 2.71 2.95 -11.74
C ARG A 74 1.88 1.97 -12.55
N LEU A 75 1.93 0.72 -12.14
CA LEU A 75 1.15 -0.35 -12.74
C LEU A 75 -0.09 -0.62 -11.89
N SER A 76 -1.21 -0.92 -12.52
CA SER A 76 -2.41 -1.38 -11.84
C SER A 76 -2.66 -2.84 -12.20
N PHE A 77 -2.57 -3.72 -11.21
CA PHE A 77 -2.84 -5.16 -11.37
C PHE A 77 -4.12 -5.61 -10.64
N THR A 78 -4.66 -4.75 -9.77
CA THR A 78 -5.92 -5.02 -9.12
C THR A 78 -7.09 -4.60 -10.00
N ALA A 79 -8.13 -5.44 -10.04
CA ALA A 79 -9.37 -5.02 -10.69
C ALA A 79 -9.95 -3.81 -9.96
N PRO A 80 -10.36 -2.75 -10.68
CA PRO A 80 -11.01 -1.61 -10.05
C PRO A 80 -12.26 -2.05 -9.29
N SER A 81 -12.38 -1.65 -8.04
CA SER A 81 -13.62 -1.82 -7.29
C SER A 81 -14.54 -0.64 -7.56
N ILE A 82 -15.72 -0.91 -8.08
CA ILE A 82 -16.74 0.11 -8.35
C ILE A 82 -17.86 -0.07 -7.34
N THR A 83 -18.17 0.99 -6.59
CA THR A 83 -19.33 0.97 -5.70
C THR A 83 -20.61 0.95 -6.52
N ALA A 84 -21.44 -0.06 -6.28
CA ALA A 84 -22.70 -0.25 -7.01
C ALA A 84 -23.83 0.72 -6.61
N THR A 85 -23.63 1.56 -5.62
CA THR A 85 -24.61 2.56 -5.21
C THR A 85 -24.59 3.76 -6.15
N VAL A 86 -25.34 3.64 -7.22
CA VAL A 86 -25.69 4.75 -8.11
C VAL A 86 -26.72 5.63 -7.40
N GLN A 87 -26.29 6.46 -6.47
CA GLN A 87 -26.96 7.69 -6.12
C GLN A 87 -25.97 8.81 -6.41
N GLU A 88 -26.30 9.65 -7.36
CA GLU A 88 -25.59 10.86 -7.80
C GLU A 88 -24.12 10.92 -7.35
N GLY A 89 -23.22 10.34 -8.16
CA GLY A 89 -21.79 10.35 -7.85
C GLY A 89 -21.27 9.05 -7.25
N GLY A 90 -21.24 7.96 -8.01
CA GLY A 90 -20.51 6.75 -7.65
C GLY A 90 -19.00 7.02 -7.51
N SER A 91 -18.26 6.10 -6.92
CA SER A 91 -16.79 6.21 -6.80
C SER A 91 -16.12 5.01 -7.43
N LEU A 92 -14.98 5.26 -8.05
CA LEU A 92 -14.06 4.23 -8.55
C LEU A 92 -12.85 4.17 -7.64
N TYR A 93 -12.57 3.01 -7.08
CA TYR A 93 -11.35 2.76 -6.33
C TYR A 93 -10.38 1.92 -7.16
N GLN A 94 -9.14 2.34 -7.20
CA GLN A 94 -8.10 1.67 -7.98
C GLN A 94 -6.80 1.61 -7.19
N ALA A 95 -6.32 0.41 -6.88
CA ALA A 95 -4.97 0.22 -6.37
C ALA A 95 -3.97 0.26 -7.52
N GLN A 96 -2.85 0.91 -7.28
CA GLN A 96 -1.72 1.01 -8.19
C GLN A 96 -0.42 0.81 -7.42
N PHE A 97 0.64 0.41 -8.10
CA PHE A 97 1.96 0.37 -7.49
C PHE A 97 3.05 0.79 -8.50
N ALA A 98 4.15 1.28 -7.96
CA ALA A 98 5.38 1.52 -8.67
C ALA A 98 6.42 0.45 -8.29
N TYR A 99 7.03 -0.14 -9.30
CA TYR A 99 8.11 -1.10 -9.11
C TYR A 99 9.40 -0.39 -8.74
N GLU A 100 10.01 -0.80 -7.63
CA GLU A 100 11.37 -0.41 -7.24
C GLU A 100 12.31 -1.59 -7.36
N GLN A 101 13.46 -1.36 -8.03
CA GLN A 101 14.45 -2.39 -8.24
C GLN A 101 15.30 -2.58 -7.02
N PHE A 102 15.36 -3.06 -6.07
CA PHE A 102 16.15 -3.13 -4.84
C PHE A 102 15.54 -2.34 -3.69
N GLY A 103 14.21 -2.31 -3.64
CA GLY A 103 13.49 -1.66 -2.59
C GLY A 103 12.08 -2.21 -2.44
N GLU A 104 11.41 -1.76 -1.43
CA GLU A 104 9.98 -1.96 -1.24
C GLU A 104 9.23 -1.30 -2.41
N TRP A 105 8.28 -2.01 -2.99
CA TRP A 105 7.44 -1.43 -4.03
C TRP A 105 6.44 -0.46 -3.41
N GLN A 106 6.25 0.66 -4.07
CA GLN A 106 5.42 1.74 -3.58
C GLN A 106 3.99 1.58 -4.07
N GLY A 107 3.03 1.56 -3.14
CA GLY A 107 1.62 1.39 -3.44
C GLY A 107 0.81 2.67 -3.30
N THR A 108 -0.36 2.72 -3.93
CA THR A 108 -1.42 3.68 -3.61
C THR A 108 -2.80 3.14 -3.94
N ILE A 109 -3.81 3.74 -3.32
CA ILE A 109 -5.21 3.58 -3.69
C ILE A 109 -5.72 4.96 -4.11
N LEU A 110 -6.29 5.03 -5.30
CA LEU A 110 -6.94 6.23 -5.80
C LEU A 110 -8.46 6.06 -5.68
N ARG A 111 -9.13 7.05 -5.09
CA ARG A 111 -10.57 7.23 -5.27
C ARG A 111 -10.79 8.30 -6.32
N LYS A 112 -11.67 7.99 -7.26
CA LYS A 112 -12.11 8.93 -8.28
C LYS A 112 -13.63 8.95 -8.30
N THR A 113 -14.20 10.14 -8.28
CA THR A 113 -15.63 10.35 -8.42
C THR A 113 -16.08 10.11 -9.85
N LEU A 114 -17.34 9.72 -10.01
CA LEU A 114 -17.97 9.51 -11.29
C LEU A 114 -19.01 10.61 -11.54
N ASN A 115 -19.06 11.10 -12.75
CA ASN A 115 -20.15 11.95 -13.22
C ASN A 115 -21.46 11.14 -13.32
N ALA A 116 -22.58 11.83 -13.44
CA ALA A 116 -23.90 11.19 -13.61
C ALA A 116 -24.01 10.31 -14.86
N ASP A 117 -23.18 10.53 -15.87
CA ASP A 117 -23.07 9.70 -17.08
C ASP A 117 -22.10 8.53 -16.93
N GLY A 118 -21.49 8.35 -15.75
CA GLY A 118 -20.52 7.29 -15.46
C GLY A 118 -19.09 7.59 -15.91
N THR A 119 -18.81 8.78 -16.43
CA THR A 119 -17.44 9.18 -16.77
C THR A 119 -16.63 9.47 -15.51
N VAL A 120 -15.35 9.08 -15.52
CA VAL A 120 -14.44 9.25 -14.37
C VAL A 120 -13.88 10.67 -14.34
N ILE A 121 -13.92 11.30 -13.17
CA ILE A 121 -13.22 12.57 -12.92
C ILE A 121 -11.79 12.24 -12.48
N HIS A 122 -10.81 12.64 -13.28
CA HIS A 122 -9.41 12.24 -13.09
C HIS A 122 -8.60 13.22 -12.25
N GLU A 123 -9.04 14.45 -12.13
CA GLU A 123 -8.36 15.51 -11.39
C GLU A 123 -8.35 15.17 -9.89
N MET A 124 -7.15 15.12 -9.28
CA MET A 124 -7.00 14.73 -7.86
C MET A 124 -7.36 15.85 -6.88
N ASP A 125 -7.51 17.08 -7.35
CA ASP A 125 -8.01 18.24 -6.60
C ASP A 125 -9.53 18.36 -6.60
N GLU A 126 -10.24 17.49 -7.34
CA GLU A 126 -11.69 17.45 -7.35
C GLU A 126 -12.23 16.94 -5.99
N PRO A 127 -13.25 17.60 -5.41
CA PRO A 127 -13.85 17.17 -4.16
C PRO A 127 -14.29 15.70 -4.19
N GLY A 128 -13.82 14.94 -3.20
CA GLY A 128 -14.10 13.52 -3.08
C GLY A 128 -13.08 12.61 -3.75
N ASN A 129 -12.16 13.11 -4.57
CA ASN A 129 -11.01 12.36 -5.04
C ASN A 129 -9.90 12.37 -3.98
N TRP A 130 -9.20 11.26 -3.82
CA TRP A 130 -8.07 11.16 -2.89
C TRP A 130 -7.06 10.08 -3.31
N ASP A 131 -5.85 10.24 -2.81
CA ASP A 131 -4.74 9.30 -2.95
C ASP A 131 -4.32 8.81 -1.54
N ALA A 132 -4.49 7.52 -1.27
CA ALA A 132 -4.17 6.93 0.04
C ALA A 132 -2.69 7.08 0.40
N SER A 133 -1.77 7.07 -0.56
CA SER A 133 -0.34 7.27 -0.29
C SER A 133 -0.04 8.68 0.23
N VAL A 134 -0.82 9.66 -0.21
CA VAL A 134 -0.73 11.05 0.27
C VAL A 134 -1.35 11.19 1.66
N GLU A 135 -2.53 10.61 1.86
CA GLU A 135 -3.22 10.73 3.15
C GLU A 135 -2.49 9.99 4.27
N ILE A 136 -2.01 8.77 4.04
CA ILE A 136 -1.24 8.00 5.02
C ILE A 136 0.10 8.69 5.38
N ARG A 137 0.73 9.34 4.41
CA ARG A 137 1.95 10.12 4.66
C ARG A 137 1.69 11.35 5.55
N LYS A 138 0.55 12.03 5.38
CA LYS A 138 0.14 13.12 6.29
C LYS A 138 -0.05 12.61 7.72
N GLN A 139 -0.63 11.42 7.89
CA GLN A 139 -0.85 10.79 9.20
C GLN A 139 0.45 10.27 9.85
N ALA A 140 1.47 9.99 9.07
CA ALA A 140 2.80 9.62 9.55
C ALA A 140 3.62 10.84 10.01
N SER A 141 3.11 12.08 9.82
CA SER A 141 3.80 13.30 10.22
C SER A 141 3.80 13.49 11.73
N PRO A 142 4.95 13.69 12.36
CA PRO A 142 5.02 13.91 13.80
C PRO A 142 4.39 15.25 14.27
N ALA A 143 3.98 16.12 13.36
CA ALA A 143 3.42 17.44 13.68
C ALA A 143 1.98 17.41 14.20
N ASP A 144 1.22 16.33 13.97
CA ASP A 144 -0.18 16.19 14.39
C ASP A 144 -0.40 14.92 15.20
N ALA A 145 -0.25 15.02 16.51
CA ALA A 145 -0.43 13.88 17.44
C ALA A 145 -1.86 13.32 17.46
N ALA A 146 -2.85 14.07 16.99
CA ALA A 146 -4.24 13.64 16.96
C ALA A 146 -4.61 12.80 15.73
N ASP A 147 -3.79 12.87 14.68
CA ASP A 147 -4.02 12.21 13.39
C ASP A 147 -2.94 11.16 13.07
N THR A 148 -2.25 10.66 14.10
CA THR A 148 -1.20 9.64 13.94
C THR A 148 -1.78 8.32 13.48
N ARG A 149 -0.97 7.56 12.73
CA ARG A 149 -1.33 6.21 12.30
C ARG A 149 -1.49 5.26 13.48
N ASN A 150 -2.60 4.54 13.52
CA ASN A 150 -2.89 3.49 14.48
C ASN A 150 -2.51 2.13 13.89
N LEU A 151 -1.40 1.55 14.33
CA LEU A 151 -1.00 0.19 13.97
C LEU A 151 -1.19 -0.75 15.15
N TRP A 152 -1.73 -1.93 14.88
CA TRP A 152 -1.96 -2.93 15.91
C TRP A 152 -1.76 -4.35 15.42
N SER A 153 -1.55 -5.26 16.37
CA SER A 153 -1.46 -6.70 16.15
C SER A 153 -2.10 -7.45 17.32
N ALA A 154 -2.38 -8.73 17.13
CA ALA A 154 -2.73 -9.63 18.22
C ALA A 154 -1.44 -10.08 18.92
N ILE A 155 -0.90 -9.26 19.80
CA ILE A 155 0.36 -9.45 20.50
C ILE A 155 0.12 -10.27 21.77
N PRO A 156 0.83 -11.38 22.02
CA PRO A 156 0.73 -12.13 23.25
C PRO A 156 1.03 -11.24 24.47
N GLY A 157 0.20 -11.33 25.51
CA GLY A 157 0.39 -10.53 26.73
C GLY A 157 -0.10 -9.09 26.64
N SER A 158 -0.24 -8.51 25.49
CA SER A 158 -0.74 -7.17 25.28
C SER A 158 -2.23 -7.18 24.92
N PRO A 159 -3.10 -6.39 25.61
CA PRO A 159 -4.49 -6.31 25.25
C PRO A 159 -4.66 -5.57 23.90
N TYR A 160 -5.03 -6.28 22.85
CA TYR A 160 -5.33 -5.66 21.56
C TYR A 160 -6.79 -5.18 21.46
N ILE A 161 -7.70 -5.80 22.20
CA ILE A 161 -9.11 -5.37 22.23
C ILE A 161 -9.21 -4.02 22.94
N GLY A 162 -9.69 -3.01 22.20
CA GLY A 162 -9.74 -1.63 22.67
C GLY A 162 -8.40 -0.89 22.62
N ASN A 163 -7.33 -1.52 22.17
CA ASN A 163 -6.03 -0.89 21.95
C ASN A 163 -5.60 -1.12 20.48
N TRP A 164 -6.12 -0.28 19.60
CA TRP A 164 -5.89 -0.38 18.15
C TRP A 164 -4.61 0.36 17.70
N ASP A 165 -3.69 0.64 18.64
CA ASP A 165 -2.36 1.20 18.40
C ASP A 165 -1.32 0.54 19.34
N ASN A 166 -1.36 -0.78 19.45
CA ASN A 166 -0.39 -1.50 20.29
C ASN A 166 0.92 -1.85 19.56
N PHE A 167 1.00 -1.65 18.23
CA PHE A 167 2.24 -1.81 17.48
C PHE A 167 3.00 -0.48 17.46
N ASN A 168 3.59 -0.15 18.60
CA ASN A 168 4.33 1.09 18.83
C ASN A 168 5.55 0.84 19.73
N THR A 169 6.40 1.85 19.91
CA THR A 169 7.64 1.74 20.66
C THR A 169 7.45 1.50 22.16
N ASP A 170 6.30 1.89 22.73
CA ASP A 170 5.99 1.68 24.16
C ASP A 170 5.71 0.21 24.47
N ASN A 171 5.35 -0.59 23.46
CA ASN A 171 5.07 -2.02 23.58
C ASN A 171 6.20 -2.87 22.95
N SER A 172 7.43 -2.37 22.88
CA SER A 172 8.54 -3.07 22.22
C SER A 172 8.86 -4.44 22.82
N ASP A 173 8.70 -4.62 24.13
CA ASP A 173 8.91 -5.90 24.79
C ASP A 173 7.89 -6.95 24.33
N ASP A 174 6.60 -6.59 24.30
CA ASP A 174 5.53 -7.48 23.82
C ASP A 174 5.68 -7.79 22.32
N ILE A 175 6.16 -6.83 21.53
CA ILE A 175 6.45 -7.02 20.10
C ILE A 175 7.64 -7.96 19.91
N THR A 176 8.65 -7.89 20.78
CA THR A 176 9.77 -8.85 20.80
C THR A 176 9.25 -10.28 21.02
N GLU A 177 8.38 -10.48 22.01
CA GLU A 177 7.76 -11.79 22.25
C GLU A 177 6.97 -12.29 21.05
N LEU A 178 6.28 -11.41 20.34
CA LEU A 178 5.58 -11.76 19.10
C LEU A 178 6.55 -12.27 18.02
N PHE A 179 7.66 -11.61 17.83
CA PHE A 179 8.66 -12.05 16.85
C PHE A 179 9.28 -13.39 17.25
N GLU A 180 9.63 -13.59 18.51
CA GLU A 180 10.17 -14.83 19.02
C GLU A 180 9.20 -16.00 18.87
N LEU A 181 7.88 -15.77 19.05
CA LEU A 181 6.84 -16.78 18.84
C LEU A 181 6.87 -17.35 17.43
N PHE A 182 7.23 -16.53 16.44
CA PHE A 182 7.35 -16.93 15.04
C PHE A 182 8.78 -17.28 14.61
N GLY A 183 9.68 -17.48 15.58
CA GLY A 183 11.04 -17.97 15.36
C GLY A 183 12.03 -16.90 14.93
N PHE A 184 11.69 -15.63 15.05
CA PHE A 184 12.61 -14.52 14.83
C PHE A 184 13.26 -14.11 16.15
N ASN A 185 14.59 -13.99 16.15
CA ASN A 185 15.36 -13.50 17.29
C ASN A 185 15.88 -12.10 16.96
N ILE A 186 15.60 -11.12 17.84
CA ILE A 186 16.06 -9.74 17.62
C ILE A 186 17.59 -9.64 17.51
N ALA A 187 18.34 -10.56 18.12
CA ALA A 187 19.79 -10.62 17.99
C ALA A 187 20.26 -11.00 16.58
N ASP A 188 19.40 -11.61 15.77
CA ASP A 188 19.69 -11.98 14.38
C ASP A 188 19.18 -10.91 13.40
N TYR A 189 18.57 -9.83 13.91
CA TYR A 189 18.06 -8.76 13.10
C TYR A 189 19.16 -7.77 12.72
N HIS A 190 19.31 -7.56 11.42
CA HIS A 190 20.26 -6.63 10.86
C HIS A 190 19.49 -5.54 10.10
N ASN A 191 19.59 -4.31 10.59
CA ASN A 191 19.02 -3.20 9.86
C ASN A 191 19.99 -2.66 8.80
N ALA A 192 19.50 -1.80 7.92
CA ALA A 192 20.34 -1.11 6.97
C ALA A 192 21.33 -0.19 7.70
N THR A 193 22.61 -0.32 7.40
CA THR A 193 23.60 0.66 7.87
C THR A 193 23.34 2.01 7.21
N SER A 194 23.08 3.02 8.03
CA SER A 194 22.94 4.39 7.53
C SER A 194 24.29 4.98 7.17
N TYR A 195 24.25 5.86 6.18
CA TYR A 195 25.37 6.72 5.82
C TYR A 195 25.82 7.66 6.90
N CYS A 196 24.93 7.99 7.80
CA CYS A 196 25.10 9.00 8.82
C CYS A 196 25.54 8.39 10.15
N ALA A 197 26.47 7.44 10.12
CA ALA A 197 26.99 6.72 11.27
C ALA A 197 27.43 7.61 12.47
N ASN A 198 27.55 8.93 12.26
CA ASN A 198 27.90 9.89 13.30
C ASN A 198 26.71 10.52 14.01
N ASN A 199 25.48 10.25 13.58
CA ASN A 199 24.27 10.89 14.13
C ASN A 199 23.51 10.04 15.14
N GLY A 200 24.12 9.02 15.73
CA GLY A 200 23.48 8.18 16.73
C GLY A 200 22.62 7.06 16.14
N TYR A 201 22.82 6.75 14.91
CA TYR A 201 22.19 5.62 14.26
C TYR A 201 22.61 4.32 14.84
N VAL A 202 21.64 3.48 14.90
CA VAL A 202 21.83 2.08 15.19
C VAL A 202 22.59 1.45 14.03
N GLY A 203 23.73 0.88 14.32
CA GLY A 203 24.39 -0.01 13.39
C GLY A 203 23.69 -1.35 13.34
N ASP A 204 24.02 -2.13 12.36
CA ASP A 204 23.72 -3.53 12.17
C ASP A 204 24.28 -4.39 13.32
N ASN A 205 23.64 -4.38 14.48
CA ASN A 205 24.13 -5.04 15.70
C ASN A 205 23.10 -5.94 16.40
N GLY A 206 21.86 -6.04 15.87
CA GLY A 206 20.81 -6.90 16.42
C GLY A 206 20.39 -6.53 17.83
N THR A 207 20.34 -5.24 18.16
CA THR A 207 19.90 -4.74 19.48
C THR A 207 18.42 -4.35 19.49
N SER A 208 17.91 -3.98 20.68
CA SER A 208 16.55 -3.46 20.82
C SER A 208 16.29 -2.19 20.00
N ASP A 209 17.33 -1.42 19.69
CA ASP A 209 17.21 -0.22 18.87
C ASP A 209 16.78 -0.57 17.44
N ASP A 210 17.23 -1.72 16.91
CA ASP A 210 16.82 -2.19 15.59
C ASP A 210 15.31 -2.47 15.54
N LEU A 211 14.74 -3.00 16.62
CA LEU A 211 13.31 -3.20 16.75
C LEU A 211 12.55 -1.86 16.81
N LEU A 212 13.05 -0.91 17.59
CA LEU A 212 12.44 0.46 17.65
C LEU A 212 12.48 1.12 16.28
N GLY A 213 13.60 0.95 15.57
CA GLY A 213 13.73 1.41 14.18
C GLY A 213 12.71 0.79 13.24
N LEU A 214 12.52 -0.53 13.32
CA LEU A 214 11.51 -1.23 12.52
C LEU A 214 10.09 -0.72 12.83
N ILE A 215 9.74 -0.57 14.10
CA ILE A 215 8.43 -0.05 14.51
C ILE A 215 8.21 1.35 13.95
N ASN A 216 9.19 2.25 14.11
CA ASN A 216 9.12 3.61 13.59
C ASN A 216 9.00 3.62 12.07
N PHE A 217 9.75 2.77 11.38
CA PHE A 217 9.64 2.63 9.91
C PHE A 217 8.23 2.18 9.50
N MET A 218 7.64 1.20 10.18
CA MET A 218 6.28 0.75 9.91
C MET A 218 5.24 1.88 10.16
N LYS A 219 5.48 2.73 11.14
CA LYS A 219 4.67 3.92 11.41
C LYS A 219 4.87 5.04 10.37
N GLY A 220 5.92 5.00 9.58
CA GLY A 220 6.17 5.90 8.46
C GLY A 220 7.34 6.86 8.63
N THR A 221 8.14 6.72 9.70
CA THR A 221 9.35 7.52 9.90
C THR A 221 10.50 6.98 9.05
N ASP A 222 11.32 7.85 8.49
CA ASP A 222 12.53 7.46 7.74
C ASP A 222 13.71 7.15 8.65
N TYR A 223 13.48 6.24 9.60
CA TYR A 223 14.45 5.88 10.64
C TYR A 223 15.78 5.35 10.07
N PHE A 224 15.76 4.75 8.89
CA PHE A 224 16.95 4.17 8.28
C PHE A 224 17.58 5.07 7.22
N ASP A 225 17.16 6.34 7.15
CA ASP A 225 17.70 7.32 6.19
C ASP A 225 17.66 6.79 4.75
N TYR A 226 16.44 6.47 4.32
CA TYR A 226 16.18 5.83 3.04
C TYR A 226 16.59 6.68 1.84
N ASP A 227 16.45 8.00 1.97
CA ASP A 227 16.80 8.93 0.90
C ASP A 227 18.23 9.48 1.02
N GLY A 228 18.92 9.21 2.15
CA GLY A 228 20.33 9.48 2.35
C GLY A 228 20.64 10.95 2.67
N ASP A 229 19.67 11.69 3.23
CA ASP A 229 19.84 13.10 3.59
C ASP A 229 20.28 13.33 5.04
N CYS A 230 20.34 12.26 5.84
CA CYS A 230 20.74 12.25 7.24
C CYS A 230 19.69 12.76 8.24
N ASP A 231 18.45 12.90 7.85
CA ASP A 231 17.33 13.20 8.74
C ASP A 231 16.45 11.95 8.97
N VAL A 232 16.56 11.36 10.14
CA VAL A 232 15.83 10.14 10.56
C VAL A 232 14.54 10.41 11.29
N THR A 233 14.24 11.68 11.48
CA THR A 233 13.02 12.09 12.19
C THR A 233 11.91 12.47 11.25
N GLU A 234 12.20 12.57 9.96
CA GLU A 234 11.21 12.91 8.96
C GLU A 234 10.31 11.73 8.57
N VAL A 235 9.25 12.06 7.85
CA VAL A 235 8.38 11.06 7.25
C VAL A 235 8.99 10.58 5.95
N ARG A 236 9.20 9.26 5.82
CA ARG A 236 9.75 8.68 4.59
C ARG A 236 8.89 9.04 3.37
N SER A 237 9.55 9.14 2.24
CA SER A 237 8.94 9.62 0.98
C SER A 237 7.72 8.79 0.56
N HIS A 238 7.69 7.50 0.93
CA HIS A 238 6.59 6.58 0.62
C HIS A 238 6.30 5.65 1.81
N VAL A 239 5.04 5.60 2.26
CA VAL A 239 4.65 4.85 3.47
C VAL A 239 3.81 3.62 3.13
N LEU A 240 3.00 3.67 2.08
CA LEU A 240 2.12 2.58 1.70
C LEU A 240 2.85 1.60 0.76
N GLY A 241 3.01 0.35 1.20
CA GLY A 241 3.55 -0.71 0.36
C GLY A 241 2.61 -1.11 -0.77
N ASP A 242 3.13 -1.86 -1.73
CA ASP A 242 2.36 -2.26 -2.90
C ASP A 242 1.16 -3.16 -2.57
N ILE A 243 0.10 -2.96 -3.33
CA ILE A 243 -1.12 -3.78 -3.32
C ILE A 243 -1.15 -4.56 -4.63
N TYR A 244 -0.56 -5.77 -4.62
CA TYR A 244 -0.29 -6.50 -5.85
C TYR A 244 -1.38 -7.50 -6.21
N HIS A 245 -1.69 -8.46 -5.33
CA HIS A 245 -2.74 -9.46 -5.55
C HIS A 245 -3.99 -9.21 -4.73
N SER A 246 -3.90 -8.42 -3.67
CA SER A 246 -5.04 -8.07 -2.83
C SER A 246 -6.03 -7.22 -3.62
N GLN A 247 -7.29 -7.65 -3.64
CA GLN A 247 -8.37 -6.81 -4.15
C GLN A 247 -8.85 -5.85 -3.06
N LEU A 248 -9.34 -4.70 -3.48
CA LEU A 248 -9.99 -3.75 -2.60
C LEU A 248 -11.39 -4.24 -2.27
N ILE A 249 -11.78 -4.14 -1.00
CA ILE A 249 -13.17 -4.39 -0.59
C ILE A 249 -13.70 -3.20 0.22
N GLU A 250 -14.84 -2.67 -0.20
CA GLU A 250 -15.57 -1.66 0.55
C GLU A 250 -16.59 -2.32 1.47
N VAL A 251 -16.59 -1.90 2.73
CA VAL A 251 -17.54 -2.37 3.75
C VAL A 251 -18.26 -1.16 4.33
N GLY A 252 -19.55 -1.07 4.06
CA GLY A 252 -20.45 -0.05 4.56
C GLY A 252 -21.51 -0.62 5.53
N PRO A 253 -22.65 0.04 5.70
CA PRO A 253 -23.78 -0.49 6.44
C PRO A 253 -24.19 -1.88 5.93
N PRO A 254 -24.61 -2.80 6.82
CA PRO A 254 -25.09 -4.11 6.38
C PRO A 254 -26.36 -3.96 5.53
N ASP A 255 -26.39 -4.60 4.36
CA ASP A 255 -27.46 -4.44 3.34
C ASP A 255 -27.94 -5.78 2.74
N ALA A 256 -27.52 -6.90 3.30
CA ALA A 256 -27.89 -8.21 2.75
C ALA A 256 -29.41 -8.45 2.82
N SER A 257 -29.99 -8.94 1.73
CA SER A 257 -31.42 -9.15 1.62
C SER A 257 -31.96 -10.12 2.67
N ILE A 258 -33.11 -9.78 3.23
CA ILE A 258 -33.93 -10.62 4.12
C ILE A 258 -35.17 -11.19 3.40
N ASP A 259 -35.33 -10.89 2.12
CA ASP A 259 -36.50 -11.32 1.33
C ASP A 259 -36.34 -12.77 0.93
N PHE A 260 -37.12 -13.63 1.59
CA PHE A 260 -37.12 -15.06 1.28
C PHE A 260 -38.03 -15.35 0.08
N THR A 261 -37.42 -15.82 -1.00
CA THR A 261 -38.13 -16.13 -2.28
C THR A 261 -38.43 -17.60 -2.44
N GLY A 262 -38.27 -18.42 -1.39
CA GLY A 262 -38.56 -19.85 -1.38
C GLY A 262 -37.36 -20.76 -1.66
N THR A 263 -36.21 -20.20 -2.13
CA THR A 263 -35.02 -20.99 -2.47
C THR A 263 -33.73 -20.43 -1.86
N ASN A 264 -33.71 -19.17 -1.43
CA ASN A 264 -32.53 -18.53 -0.83
C ASN A 264 -32.51 -18.70 0.69
N GLU A 265 -31.96 -19.81 1.15
CA GLU A 265 -31.90 -20.18 2.57
C GLU A 265 -31.20 -19.13 3.43
N GLU A 266 -30.22 -18.41 2.91
CA GLU A 266 -29.54 -17.35 3.62
C GLU A 266 -30.47 -16.18 3.98
N ALA A 267 -31.32 -15.73 3.06
CA ALA A 267 -32.30 -14.71 3.34
C ALA A 267 -33.33 -15.17 4.40
N TYR A 268 -33.75 -16.42 4.33
CA TYR A 268 -34.59 -17.02 5.38
C TYR A 268 -33.89 -17.01 6.74
N TYR A 269 -32.63 -17.41 6.79
CA TYR A 269 -31.84 -17.44 8.01
C TYR A 269 -31.67 -16.03 8.58
N ARG A 270 -31.38 -15.05 7.74
CA ARG A 270 -31.28 -13.63 8.13
C ARG A 270 -32.62 -13.11 8.69
N ALA A 271 -33.72 -13.36 8.00
CA ALA A 271 -35.04 -12.94 8.43
C ALA A 271 -35.45 -13.55 9.78
N THR A 272 -35.16 -14.83 9.99
CA THR A 272 -35.53 -15.56 11.22
C THR A 272 -34.60 -15.26 12.41
N ASN A 273 -33.40 -14.76 12.19
CA ASN A 273 -32.43 -14.36 13.22
C ASN A 273 -32.29 -12.83 13.37
N ASN A 274 -33.35 -12.09 13.06
CA ASN A 274 -33.45 -10.67 13.34
C ASN A 274 -32.36 -9.78 12.72
N TYR A 275 -31.89 -10.15 11.53
CA TYR A 275 -30.87 -9.37 10.78
C TYR A 275 -31.32 -7.93 10.48
N GLN A 276 -32.63 -7.70 10.34
CA GLN A 276 -33.17 -6.35 10.15
C GLN A 276 -32.80 -5.40 11.29
N SER A 277 -32.80 -5.87 12.54
CA SER A 277 -32.36 -5.05 13.66
C SER A 277 -30.86 -4.74 13.62
N PHE A 278 -30.05 -5.67 13.13
CA PHE A 278 -28.62 -5.47 12.89
C PHE A 278 -28.41 -4.38 11.82
N MET A 279 -29.10 -4.44 10.69
CA MET A 279 -29.09 -3.39 9.67
C MET A 279 -29.47 -2.03 10.23
N GLN A 280 -30.54 -1.94 11.03
CA GLN A 280 -30.96 -0.68 11.63
C GLN A 280 -29.95 -0.12 12.64
N LYS A 281 -29.37 -0.99 13.46
CA LYS A 281 -28.36 -0.62 14.46
C LYS A 281 -27.10 -0.04 13.79
N HIS A 282 -26.71 -0.60 12.65
CA HIS A 282 -25.49 -0.22 11.94
C HIS A 282 -25.75 0.59 10.65
N ALA A 283 -26.94 1.18 10.51
CA ALA A 283 -27.33 1.96 9.32
C ALA A 283 -26.45 3.19 9.06
N SER A 284 -25.79 3.71 10.11
CA SER A 284 -24.85 4.84 10.00
C SER A 284 -23.37 4.44 10.04
N ARG A 285 -23.08 3.14 9.90
CA ARG A 285 -21.68 2.67 9.80
C ARG A 285 -21.01 3.32 8.61
N ARG A 286 -19.82 3.90 8.83
CA ARG A 286 -19.04 4.51 7.72
C ARG A 286 -18.56 3.45 6.75
N ASN A 287 -18.36 3.86 5.51
CA ASN A 287 -17.73 3.02 4.50
C ASN A 287 -16.21 3.00 4.71
N VAL A 288 -15.64 1.82 4.72
CA VAL A 288 -14.20 1.56 4.91
C VAL A 288 -13.71 0.70 3.75
N ILE A 289 -12.58 1.09 3.15
CA ILE A 289 -11.89 0.30 2.13
C ILE A 289 -10.79 -0.52 2.82
N TYR A 290 -10.87 -1.83 2.71
CA TYR A 290 -9.83 -2.74 3.19
C TYR A 290 -8.93 -3.19 2.06
N ALA A 291 -7.62 -3.17 2.30
CA ALA A 291 -6.60 -3.58 1.35
C ALA A 291 -5.42 -4.22 2.08
N GLY A 292 -5.00 -5.38 1.63
CA GLY A 292 -3.74 -5.98 2.08
C GLY A 292 -2.57 -5.44 1.27
N ALA A 293 -1.49 -5.05 1.94
CA ALA A 293 -0.26 -4.59 1.32
C ALA A 293 0.92 -5.53 1.58
N ASN A 294 1.84 -5.57 0.64
CA ASN A 294 3.04 -6.39 0.75
C ASN A 294 4.03 -5.87 1.81
N SER A 295 3.90 -4.63 2.26
CA SER A 295 4.57 -4.13 3.47
C SER A 295 4.17 -4.85 4.78
N GLY A 296 3.25 -5.80 4.73
CA GLY A 296 2.83 -6.59 5.88
C GLY A 296 1.63 -6.06 6.64
N VAL A 297 0.95 -5.05 6.13
CA VAL A 297 -0.19 -4.40 6.78
C VAL A 297 -1.47 -4.65 6.01
N LEU A 298 -2.53 -5.03 6.71
CA LEU A 298 -3.90 -4.84 6.23
C LEU A 298 -4.35 -3.43 6.61
N HIS A 299 -4.61 -2.62 5.62
CA HIS A 299 -5.07 -1.24 5.81
C HIS A 299 -6.58 -1.13 5.80
N ALA A 300 -7.11 -0.24 6.63
CA ALA A 300 -8.50 0.17 6.65
C ALA A 300 -8.57 1.68 6.39
N PHE A 301 -9.02 2.07 5.19
CA PHE A 301 -9.12 3.46 4.80
C PHE A 301 -10.56 3.96 4.86
N ASN A 302 -10.75 5.15 5.37
CA ASN A 302 -12.03 5.84 5.27
C ASN A 302 -12.36 6.11 3.80
N ALA A 303 -13.49 5.58 3.33
CA ALA A 303 -13.87 5.66 1.92
C ALA A 303 -14.15 7.10 1.43
N GLU A 304 -14.50 8.02 2.33
CA GLU A 304 -14.75 9.42 1.96
C GLU A 304 -13.48 10.26 1.91
N THR A 305 -12.55 10.01 2.85
CA THR A 305 -11.40 10.91 3.06
C THR A 305 -10.07 10.33 2.62
N GLY A 306 -9.98 9.02 2.44
CA GLY A 306 -8.72 8.31 2.15
C GLY A 306 -7.78 8.18 3.35
N LYS A 307 -8.14 8.71 4.52
CA LYS A 307 -7.35 8.55 5.75
C LYS A 307 -7.36 7.09 6.22
N GLU A 308 -6.24 6.61 6.70
CA GLU A 308 -6.16 5.32 7.37
C GLU A 308 -6.85 5.40 8.73
N GLU A 309 -7.89 4.61 8.95
CA GLU A 309 -8.55 4.50 10.26
C GLU A 309 -7.70 3.66 11.21
N TRP A 310 -7.11 2.59 10.68
CA TRP A 310 -6.16 1.72 11.37
C TRP A 310 -5.45 0.79 10.37
N GLY A 311 -4.30 0.27 10.78
CA GLY A 311 -3.58 -0.79 10.11
C GLY A 311 -3.41 -2.00 11.02
N PHE A 312 -3.65 -3.20 10.51
CA PHE A 312 -3.46 -4.45 11.22
C PHE A 312 -2.26 -5.22 10.67
N ILE A 313 -1.33 -5.57 11.54
CA ILE A 313 -0.19 -6.42 11.22
C ILE A 313 -0.51 -7.82 11.73
N PRO A 314 -0.81 -8.79 10.84
CA PRO A 314 -1.08 -10.14 11.28
C PRO A 314 0.13 -10.74 12.03
N PRO A 315 -0.07 -11.42 13.17
CA PRO A 315 1.03 -12.00 13.94
C PRO A 315 1.97 -12.87 13.12
N PHE A 316 1.42 -13.68 12.23
CA PHE A 316 2.21 -14.54 11.35
C PHE A 316 3.09 -13.74 10.38
N ILE A 317 2.59 -12.59 9.90
CA ILE A 317 3.32 -11.72 8.96
C ILE A 317 4.37 -10.88 9.69
N ALA A 318 4.17 -10.56 10.98
CA ALA A 318 5.12 -9.79 11.77
C ALA A 318 6.53 -10.38 11.71
N GLY A 319 6.66 -11.71 11.71
CA GLY A 319 7.94 -12.40 11.59
C GLY A 319 8.68 -12.17 10.25
N LEU A 320 8.01 -11.62 9.22
CA LEU A 320 8.62 -11.28 7.93
C LEU A 320 9.11 -9.83 7.86
N LEU A 321 8.61 -8.95 8.73
CA LEU A 321 8.92 -7.52 8.70
C LEU A 321 10.41 -7.20 8.79
N PRO A 322 11.23 -7.91 9.58
CA PRO A 322 12.67 -7.70 9.58
C PRO A 322 13.32 -7.91 8.20
N SER A 323 12.78 -8.81 7.39
CA SER A 323 13.26 -9.03 6.02
C SER A 323 12.98 -7.83 5.10
N LEU A 324 11.94 -7.05 5.39
CA LEU A 324 11.64 -5.80 4.67
C LEU A 324 12.79 -4.80 4.81
N MET A 325 13.39 -4.74 6.00
CA MET A 325 14.43 -3.78 6.36
C MET A 325 15.86 -4.32 6.18
N ASN A 326 16.02 -5.59 5.83
CA ASN A 326 17.33 -6.19 5.69
C ASN A 326 18.02 -5.72 4.41
N ALA A 327 18.98 -4.80 4.55
CA ALA A 327 19.79 -4.27 3.45
C ALA A 327 20.83 -5.25 2.93
N ASP A 328 21.19 -6.27 3.68
CA ASP A 328 22.23 -7.23 3.30
C ASP A 328 21.73 -8.30 2.32
N LEU A 329 21.22 -7.87 1.21
CA LEU A 329 21.17 -8.67 0.01
C LEU A 329 22.52 -8.63 -0.70
N SER A 330 23.60 -8.96 0.02
CA SER A 330 24.90 -9.34 -0.54
C SER A 330 25.35 -8.49 -1.74
N GLY A 331 25.74 -7.24 -1.49
CA GLY A 331 26.44 -6.39 -2.47
C GLY A 331 25.60 -5.86 -3.63
N LYS A 332 24.30 -5.96 -3.56
CA LYS A 332 23.38 -5.45 -4.59
C LYS A 332 22.76 -4.10 -4.25
N ILE A 333 22.79 -3.70 -3.03
CA ILE A 333 22.32 -2.39 -2.58
C ILE A 333 23.55 -1.49 -2.43
N ASP A 334 23.45 -0.28 -2.94
CA ASP A 334 24.42 0.75 -2.61
C ASP A 334 24.32 0.95 -1.09
N SER A 335 25.33 0.47 -0.36
CA SER A 335 25.39 0.54 1.12
C SER A 335 25.30 1.96 1.66
N LYS A 336 25.13 2.92 0.81
CA LYS A 336 24.99 4.32 1.05
C LYS A 336 23.56 4.81 1.16
N LYS A 337 22.60 3.97 0.86
CA LYS A 337 21.19 4.26 1.00
C LYS A 337 20.58 3.19 1.87
N GLY A 338 19.86 3.58 2.89
CA GLY A 338 19.05 2.65 3.65
C GLY A 338 18.32 1.72 2.67
N GLY A 339 18.38 0.41 2.86
CA GLY A 339 17.82 -0.57 1.93
C GLY A 339 16.54 -1.16 2.46
N THR A 340 15.55 -1.27 1.59
CA THR A 340 14.37 -2.11 1.83
C THR A 340 14.32 -3.22 0.80
N ASN A 341 13.54 -4.26 1.08
CA ASN A 341 13.31 -5.36 0.16
C ASN A 341 11.82 -5.48 -0.13
N ALA A 342 11.49 -5.86 -1.35
CA ALA A 342 10.13 -6.31 -1.63
C ALA A 342 9.90 -7.67 -0.95
N ILE A 343 8.84 -7.76 -0.16
CA ILE A 343 8.37 -9.00 0.46
C ILE A 343 6.93 -9.28 0.00
N PHE A 344 6.43 -10.47 0.28
CA PHE A 344 5.00 -10.73 0.22
C PHE A 344 4.47 -10.71 1.66
N GLY A 345 3.65 -9.72 1.97
CA GLY A 345 3.02 -9.56 3.27
C GLY A 345 1.57 -10.03 3.27
N VAL A 346 0.61 -9.11 3.34
CA VAL A 346 -0.82 -9.41 3.25
C VAL A 346 -1.23 -9.35 1.76
N ASP A 347 -0.93 -10.42 1.03
CA ASP A 347 -1.03 -10.46 -0.44
C ASP A 347 -2.34 -11.08 -0.94
N GLY A 348 -3.18 -11.63 -0.06
CA GLY A 348 -4.46 -12.22 -0.43
C GLY A 348 -5.62 -11.22 -0.44
N SER A 349 -6.63 -11.49 -1.24
CA SER A 349 -7.83 -10.65 -1.31
C SER A 349 -8.72 -10.86 -0.08
N PRO A 350 -9.04 -9.81 0.68
CA PRO A 350 -9.97 -9.93 1.80
C PRO A 350 -11.39 -10.22 1.30
N VAL A 351 -12.16 -10.91 2.14
CA VAL A 351 -13.57 -11.24 1.90
C VAL A 351 -14.37 -10.88 3.14
N VAL A 352 -15.53 -10.26 2.94
CA VAL A 352 -16.43 -9.87 4.04
C VAL A 352 -17.72 -10.66 3.99
N HIS A 353 -18.22 -11.01 5.19
CA HIS A 353 -19.53 -11.65 5.32
C HIS A 353 -20.15 -11.36 6.69
N ASP A 354 -21.49 -11.20 6.71
CA ASP A 354 -22.22 -11.08 7.97
C ASP A 354 -22.57 -12.48 8.51
N VAL A 355 -22.15 -12.74 9.75
CA VAL A 355 -22.25 -14.05 10.39
C VAL A 355 -23.01 -13.97 11.71
N PHE A 356 -23.94 -14.89 11.95
CA PHE A 356 -24.67 -15.00 13.20
C PHE A 356 -23.97 -15.98 14.15
N MET A 357 -23.18 -15.46 15.05
CA MET A 357 -22.31 -16.23 15.95
C MET A 357 -22.23 -15.64 17.35
N LYS A 358 -21.50 -16.29 18.23
CA LYS A 358 -21.03 -15.67 19.45
C LYS A 358 -19.75 -14.91 19.13
N GLY A 359 -19.74 -13.60 19.35
CA GLY A 359 -18.58 -12.75 19.20
C GLY A 359 -17.76 -12.68 20.49
N LEU A 360 -16.90 -11.67 20.54
CA LEU A 360 -16.17 -11.27 21.74
C LEU A 360 -16.72 -9.96 22.28
N THR A 361 -16.85 -9.87 23.58
CA THR A 361 -17.10 -8.59 24.27
C THR A 361 -15.85 -7.71 24.19
N ILE A 362 -16.01 -6.44 24.54
CA ILE A 362 -14.88 -5.49 24.62
C ILE A 362 -13.79 -5.95 25.60
N ASP A 363 -14.14 -6.77 26.58
CA ASP A 363 -13.21 -7.35 27.56
C ASP A 363 -12.61 -8.69 27.09
N GLY A 364 -12.84 -9.07 25.82
CA GLY A 364 -12.32 -10.30 25.23
C GLY A 364 -12.99 -11.59 25.70
N GLN A 365 -14.15 -11.51 26.36
CA GLN A 365 -14.94 -12.68 26.75
C GLN A 365 -15.87 -13.11 25.64
N ILE A 366 -16.16 -14.40 25.55
CA ILE A 366 -17.15 -14.92 24.60
C ILE A 366 -18.54 -14.41 25.01
N GLU A 367 -19.29 -13.86 24.07
CA GLU A 367 -20.67 -13.42 24.29
C GLU A 367 -21.56 -14.58 24.80
N ASP A 368 -22.52 -14.28 25.66
CA ASP A 368 -23.47 -15.28 26.19
C ASP A 368 -24.41 -15.81 25.10
N GLY A 369 -24.85 -14.96 24.20
CA GLY A 369 -25.74 -15.25 23.09
C GLY A 369 -25.08 -15.13 21.74
N LYS A 370 -25.80 -15.51 20.68
CA LYS A 370 -25.39 -15.21 19.30
C LYS A 370 -25.92 -13.86 18.88
N SER A 371 -25.11 -13.11 18.16
CA SER A 371 -25.46 -11.85 17.51
C SER A 371 -24.91 -11.82 16.07
N TRP A 372 -25.32 -10.86 15.27
CA TRP A 372 -24.76 -10.63 13.95
C TRP A 372 -23.46 -9.87 14.06
N HIS A 373 -22.46 -10.33 13.33
CA HIS A 373 -21.15 -9.72 13.20
C HIS A 373 -20.77 -9.61 11.73
N THR A 374 -20.16 -8.52 11.33
CA THR A 374 -19.51 -8.40 10.02
C THR A 374 -18.07 -8.87 10.16
N LEU A 375 -17.75 -10.01 9.57
CA LEU A 375 -16.42 -10.60 9.62
C LEU A 375 -15.65 -10.33 8.34
N LEU A 376 -14.42 -9.88 8.48
CA LEU A 376 -13.45 -9.71 7.43
C LEU A 376 -12.45 -10.87 7.47
N PHE A 377 -12.48 -11.74 6.49
CA PHE A 377 -11.52 -12.82 6.30
C PHE A 377 -10.36 -12.33 5.45
N VAL A 378 -9.14 -12.44 5.96
CA VAL A 378 -7.92 -11.89 5.37
C VAL A 378 -6.92 -13.00 5.13
N PRO A 379 -6.89 -13.61 3.93
CA PRO A 379 -5.86 -14.59 3.60
C PRO A 379 -4.53 -13.88 3.32
N TYR A 380 -3.40 -14.52 3.65
CA TYR A 380 -2.09 -13.92 3.45
C TYR A 380 -1.51 -14.14 2.05
N GLY A 381 -2.13 -14.99 1.24
CA GLY A 381 -1.67 -15.23 -0.13
C GLY A 381 -0.24 -15.77 -0.15
N ARG A 382 0.65 -15.08 -0.85
CA ARG A 382 2.08 -15.44 -0.90
C ARG A 382 2.86 -15.07 0.35
N GLY A 383 2.32 -14.22 1.21
CA GLY A 383 2.96 -13.86 2.47
C GLY A 383 3.01 -15.00 3.49
N GLY A 384 2.16 -16.03 3.32
CA GLY A 384 2.23 -17.19 4.18
C GLY A 384 1.00 -18.10 4.12
N ALA A 385 1.14 -19.30 4.65
CA ALA A 385 0.08 -20.31 4.69
C ALA A 385 -0.85 -20.06 5.89
N GLY A 386 -1.61 -18.95 5.85
CA GLY A 386 -2.51 -18.59 6.94
C GLY A 386 -3.52 -17.51 6.54
N PHE A 387 -4.32 -17.14 7.53
CA PHE A 387 -5.32 -16.08 7.42
C PHE A 387 -5.64 -15.49 8.80
N SER A 388 -6.17 -14.28 8.82
CA SER A 388 -6.84 -13.69 9.97
C SER A 388 -8.33 -13.53 9.73
N VAL A 389 -9.10 -13.50 10.81
CA VAL A 389 -10.51 -13.12 10.78
C VAL A 389 -10.71 -11.98 11.76
N LEU A 390 -11.17 -10.84 11.28
CA LEU A 390 -11.40 -9.65 12.06
C LEU A 390 -12.90 -9.37 12.15
N ASP A 391 -13.37 -9.03 13.34
CA ASP A 391 -14.73 -8.49 13.53
C ASP A 391 -14.67 -6.99 13.26
N VAL A 392 -15.35 -6.55 12.20
CA VAL A 392 -15.41 -5.15 11.73
C VAL A 392 -16.82 -4.57 11.82
N THR A 393 -17.60 -5.10 12.75
CA THR A 393 -19.00 -4.74 12.98
C THR A 393 -19.24 -3.25 13.24
#